data_359d3ec73e061144adf6d872ab9b6c41
#
_entry.id   359d3ec73e061144adf6d872ab9b6c41
#
_cell.length_a   1.000
_cell.length_b   1.000
_cell.length_c   1.000
_cell.angle_alpha   90.00
_cell.angle_beta   90.00
_cell.angle_gamma   90.00
#
_symmetry.space_group_name_H-M   'P 1'
#
loop_
_entity.id
_entity.type
_entity.pdbx_description
1 polymer ?
#
loop_
_entity_poly.entity_id
_entity_poly.type
_entity_poly.pdbx_seq_one_letter_code
_entity_poly.pdbx_strand_id
1 'polypeptide(L)'
;MLENTVWRQYHSENNFRDKIAEFCKLESIDLIEDDKLLYSVLKSKLTKKELKLFAMDCANIPDEELKKEFNYSDEELEKAKFKLYKKLIQDKTRLSFRETNIGEIE
;
A
#
# COMPACT_ATOMS: atom_id res chain seq x y z
N MET A 1 0.49 -15.04 10.25
CA MET A 1 -0.34 -14.22 9.45
C MET A 1 0.40 -13.52 8.33
N LEU A 2 0.95 -12.34 8.56
CA LEU A 2 1.73 -11.67 7.51
C LEU A 2 3.21 -11.69 7.83
N GLU A 3 3.69 -12.77 8.44
CA GLU A 3 5.05 -12.84 8.98
C GLU A 3 6.14 -12.70 7.93
N ASN A 4 5.92 -13.23 6.75
CA ASN A 4 6.97 -13.20 5.73
C ASN A 4 6.71 -12.17 4.64
N THR A 5 5.96 -11.14 4.97
CA THR A 5 5.63 -10.13 3.97
C THR A 5 6.58 -8.95 4.05
N VAL A 6 6.62 -8.16 2.98
CA VAL A 6 7.38 -6.92 2.98
C VAL A 6 6.88 -5.99 4.07
N TRP A 7 5.57 -5.97 4.29
CA TRP A 7 5.02 -5.10 5.33
C TRP A 7 5.61 -5.44 6.69
N ARG A 8 5.65 -6.73 7.02
CA ARG A 8 6.13 -7.15 8.33
C ARG A 8 7.59 -6.81 8.56
N GLN A 9 8.36 -6.68 7.50
CA GLN A 9 9.77 -6.29 7.64
C GLN A 9 9.94 -4.93 8.27
N TYR A 10 8.95 -4.06 8.10
CA TYR A 10 9.05 -2.69 8.58
C TYR A 10 8.00 -2.33 9.63
N HIS A 11 7.08 -3.24 9.90
CA HIS A 11 6.00 -2.99 10.85
C HIS A 11 5.80 -4.20 11.73
N SER A 12 5.64 -3.96 13.02
CA SER A 12 5.38 -5.06 13.96
C SER A 12 3.92 -5.46 13.97
N GLU A 13 3.06 -4.64 13.40
CA GLU A 13 1.63 -4.91 13.38
C GLU A 13 1.09 -4.90 11.96
N ASN A 14 -0.08 -5.45 11.80
CA ASN A 14 -0.73 -5.47 10.49
C ASN A 14 -1.60 -4.25 10.29
N ASN A 15 -1.00 -3.09 10.45
CA ASN A 15 -1.76 -1.85 10.38
C ASN A 15 -1.87 -1.27 8.97
N PHE A 16 -1.53 -2.05 7.97
CA PHE A 16 -1.61 -1.58 6.59
C PHE A 16 -3.05 -1.24 6.19
N ARG A 17 -4.01 -1.86 6.85
CA ARG A 17 -5.43 -1.57 6.61
C ARG A 17 -5.74 -0.10 6.86
N ASP A 18 -5.25 0.42 7.99
CA ASP A 18 -5.48 1.82 8.32
C ASP A 18 -4.79 2.73 7.31
N LYS A 19 -3.62 2.34 6.85
CA LYS A 19 -2.89 3.14 5.89
C LYS A 19 -3.57 3.14 4.53
N ILE A 20 -4.08 2.00 4.10
CA ILE A 20 -4.83 1.93 2.86
C ILE A 20 -6.07 2.80 2.94
N ALA A 21 -6.79 2.73 4.05
CA ALA A 21 -7.98 3.54 4.23
C ALA A 21 -7.64 5.03 4.13
N GLU A 22 -6.56 5.40 4.78
CA GLU A 22 -6.13 6.79 4.80
C GLU A 22 -5.76 7.29 3.40
N PHE A 23 -4.93 6.55 2.69
CA PHE A 23 -4.46 6.98 1.39
C PHE A 23 -5.52 6.88 0.30
N CYS A 24 -6.41 5.91 0.41
CA CYS A 24 -7.46 5.73 -0.59
C CYS A 24 -8.71 6.50 -0.25
N LYS A 25 -8.72 7.17 0.91
CA LYS A 25 -9.87 7.93 1.37
C LYS A 25 -11.11 7.06 1.50
N LEU A 26 -10.91 5.88 2.07
CA LEU A 26 -11.99 4.96 2.37
C LEU A 26 -12.04 4.77 3.87
N GLU A 27 -13.16 4.28 4.37
CA GLU A 27 -13.25 3.94 5.78
C GLU A 27 -12.80 2.52 5.97
N SER A 28 -12.14 2.24 7.08
CA SER A 28 -11.60 0.90 7.26
C SER A 28 -12.69 -0.16 7.31
N ILE A 29 -13.90 0.20 7.68
CA ILE A 29 -15.00 -0.75 7.70
C ILE A 29 -15.41 -1.16 6.28
N ASP A 30 -15.07 -0.35 5.29
CA ASP A 30 -15.39 -0.65 3.89
C ASP A 30 -14.36 -1.55 3.23
N LEU A 31 -13.26 -1.81 3.90
CA LEU A 31 -12.18 -2.59 3.30
C LEU A 31 -12.44 -4.09 3.45
N ILE A 32 -11.79 -4.84 2.59
CA ILE A 32 -11.85 -6.30 2.67
C ILE A 32 -11.51 -6.74 4.08
N GLU A 33 -12.34 -7.57 4.65
CA GLU A 33 -12.23 -7.94 6.05
C GLU A 33 -11.03 -8.83 6.34
N ASP A 34 -10.74 -9.74 5.44
CA ASP A 34 -9.62 -10.66 5.61
C ASP A 34 -8.31 -9.95 5.29
N ASP A 35 -7.45 -9.80 6.29
CA ASP A 35 -6.17 -9.12 6.12
C ASP A 35 -5.29 -9.75 5.04
N LYS A 36 -5.30 -11.07 4.97
CA LYS A 36 -4.48 -11.75 3.96
C LYS A 36 -4.97 -11.44 2.56
N LEU A 37 -6.27 -11.44 2.38
CA LEU A 37 -6.86 -11.13 1.09
C LEU A 37 -6.63 -9.67 0.74
N LEU A 38 -6.80 -8.77 1.69
CA LEU A 38 -6.56 -7.35 1.48
C LEU A 38 -5.11 -7.13 1.05
N TYR A 39 -4.18 -7.78 1.72
CA TYR A 39 -2.78 -7.63 1.39
C TYR A 39 -2.48 -8.23 0.01
N SER A 40 -3.14 -9.32 -0.35
CA SER A 40 -2.99 -9.91 -1.67
C SER A 40 -3.43 -8.94 -2.77
N VAL A 41 -4.53 -8.24 -2.52
CA VAL A 41 -5.01 -7.25 -3.48
C VAL A 41 -3.99 -6.13 -3.60
N LEU A 42 -3.45 -5.68 -2.47
CA LEU A 42 -2.42 -4.64 -2.49
C LEU A 42 -1.23 -5.08 -3.33
N LYS A 43 -0.77 -6.30 -3.12
CA LYS A 43 0.36 -6.83 -3.88
C LYS A 43 0.06 -6.89 -5.37
N SER A 44 -1.17 -7.19 -5.73
CA SER A 44 -1.53 -7.32 -7.13
C SER A 44 -1.60 -5.97 -7.83
N LYS A 45 -1.75 -4.88 -7.09
CA LYS A 45 -1.88 -3.56 -7.67
C LYS A 45 -0.57 -2.79 -7.72
N LEU A 46 0.43 -3.24 -6.99
CA LEU A 46 1.71 -2.55 -6.91
C LEU A 46 2.84 -3.45 -7.38
N THR A 47 3.87 -2.85 -7.96
CA THR A 47 5.08 -3.61 -8.25
C THR A 47 5.79 -3.90 -6.94
N LYS A 48 6.79 -4.78 -6.99
CA LYS A 48 7.56 -5.10 -5.80
C LYS A 48 8.21 -3.86 -5.21
N LYS A 49 8.74 -3.00 -6.07
CA LYS A 49 9.38 -1.77 -5.61
C LYS A 49 8.36 -0.83 -4.97
N GLU A 50 7.19 -0.71 -5.59
CA GLU A 50 6.14 0.15 -5.06
C GLU A 50 5.64 -0.35 -3.72
N LEU A 51 5.47 -1.66 -3.59
CA LEU A 51 5.03 -2.24 -2.34
C LEU A 51 6.04 -1.97 -1.23
N LYS A 52 7.32 -2.16 -1.54
CA LYS A 52 8.37 -1.91 -0.56
C LYS A 52 8.43 -0.44 -0.18
N LEU A 53 8.31 0.44 -1.17
CA LEU A 53 8.32 1.87 -0.91
C LEU A 53 7.13 2.26 -0.02
N PHE A 54 5.97 1.71 -0.29
CA PHE A 54 4.79 1.97 0.51
C PHE A 54 5.01 1.52 1.97
N ALA A 55 5.52 0.31 2.15
CA ALA A 55 5.77 -0.22 3.50
C ALA A 55 6.79 0.63 4.25
N MET A 56 7.87 1.01 3.59
CA MET A 56 8.91 1.80 4.22
C MET A 56 8.43 3.21 4.53
N ASP A 57 7.71 3.81 3.60
CA ASP A 57 7.23 5.18 3.80
C ASP A 57 6.22 5.23 4.94
N CYS A 58 5.36 4.23 5.04
CA CYS A 58 4.40 4.16 6.12
C CYS A 58 5.06 3.90 7.47
N ALA A 59 6.28 3.36 7.46
CA ALA A 59 7.04 3.16 8.67
C ALA A 59 7.85 4.39 9.06
N ASN A 60 7.65 5.48 8.32
CA ASN A 60 8.35 6.76 8.56
C ASN A 60 9.86 6.66 8.36
N ILE A 61 10.26 5.81 7.43
CA ILE A 61 11.68 5.71 7.07
C ILE A 61 12.08 7.01 6.38
N PRO A 62 13.17 7.66 6.79
CA PRO A 62 13.55 8.95 6.18
C PRO A 62 13.89 8.81 4.70
N ASP A 63 13.68 9.90 3.97
CA ASP A 63 13.95 9.92 2.53
C ASP A 63 15.38 9.52 2.22
N GLU A 64 16.32 9.88 3.07
CA GLU A 64 17.72 9.51 2.88
C GLU A 64 17.90 8.01 2.77
N GLU A 65 17.21 7.28 3.65
CA GLU A 65 17.26 5.83 3.64
C GLU A 65 16.55 5.26 2.44
N LEU A 66 15.44 5.86 2.05
CA LEU A 66 14.69 5.42 0.88
C LEU A 66 15.53 5.57 -0.38
N LYS A 67 16.24 6.68 -0.50
CA LYS A 67 17.10 6.91 -1.64
C LYS A 67 18.19 5.86 -1.72
N LYS A 68 18.76 5.52 -0.59
CA LYS A 68 19.80 4.49 -0.56
C LYS A 68 19.24 3.13 -0.92
N GLU A 69 18.12 2.79 -0.35
CA GLU A 69 17.52 1.47 -0.56
C GLU A 69 17.18 1.22 -2.02
N PHE A 70 16.66 2.24 -2.71
CA PHE A 70 16.24 2.10 -4.09
C PHE A 70 17.23 2.67 -5.09
N ASN A 71 18.32 3.25 -4.60
CA ASN A 71 19.33 3.89 -5.44
C ASN A 71 18.69 5.01 -6.28
N TYR A 72 17.92 5.85 -5.61
CA TYR A 72 17.22 6.96 -6.25
C TYR A 72 17.88 8.29 -5.93
N SER A 73 17.79 9.23 -6.88
CA SER A 73 18.10 10.62 -6.59
C SER A 73 16.86 11.24 -5.92
N ASP A 74 17.00 12.48 -5.46
CA ASP A 74 15.86 13.19 -4.88
C ASP A 74 14.69 13.23 -5.83
N GLU A 75 14.97 13.54 -7.07
CA GLU A 75 13.95 13.65 -8.11
C GLU A 75 13.28 12.32 -8.38
N GLU A 76 14.09 11.27 -8.44
CA GLU A 76 13.56 9.94 -8.70
C GLU A 76 12.67 9.46 -7.56
N LEU A 77 13.06 9.74 -6.33
CA LEU A 77 12.26 9.36 -5.18
C LEU A 77 10.92 10.09 -5.19
N GLU A 78 10.97 11.39 -5.48
CA GLU A 78 9.76 12.18 -5.54
C GLU A 78 8.79 11.65 -6.59
N LYS A 79 9.31 11.31 -7.75
CA LYS A 79 8.50 10.76 -8.83
C LYS A 79 7.93 9.39 -8.45
N ALA A 80 8.75 8.58 -7.79
CA ALA A 80 8.31 7.24 -7.39
C ALA A 80 7.17 7.32 -6.37
N LYS A 81 7.29 8.23 -5.40
CA LYS A 81 6.23 8.42 -4.41
C LYS A 81 4.97 8.97 -5.06
N PHE A 82 5.12 9.93 -5.94
CA PHE A 82 3.97 10.51 -6.61
C PHE A 82 3.21 9.44 -7.40
N LYS A 83 3.95 8.63 -8.14
CA LYS A 83 3.34 7.58 -8.94
C LYS A 83 2.64 6.55 -8.06
N LEU A 84 3.29 6.19 -6.96
CA LEU A 84 2.71 5.23 -6.02
C LEU A 84 1.40 5.72 -5.45
N TYR A 85 1.40 6.92 -4.89
CA TYR A 85 0.21 7.41 -4.22
C TYR A 85 -0.89 7.79 -5.19
N LYS A 86 -0.52 8.27 -6.37
CA LYS A 86 -1.51 8.54 -7.40
C LYS A 86 -2.21 7.24 -7.82
N LYS A 87 -1.43 6.15 -7.92
CA LYS A 87 -2.00 4.86 -8.27
C LYS A 87 -3.00 4.40 -7.21
N LEU A 88 -2.65 4.61 -5.93
CA LEU A 88 -3.52 4.17 -4.85
C LEU A 88 -4.83 4.92 -4.79
N ILE A 89 -4.84 6.19 -5.17
CA ILE A 89 -6.08 6.97 -5.10
C ILE A 89 -6.92 6.91 -6.36
N GLN A 90 -6.45 6.24 -7.40
CA GLN A 90 -7.28 6.07 -8.59
C GLN A 90 -8.46 5.17 -8.28
N ASP A 91 -9.63 5.52 -8.77
CA ASP A 91 -10.83 4.76 -8.48
C ASP A 91 -10.65 3.27 -8.77
N LYS A 92 -10.04 2.98 -9.90
CA LYS A 92 -9.85 1.61 -10.31
C LYS A 92 -9.07 0.81 -9.27
N THR A 93 -8.04 1.42 -8.68
CA THR A 93 -7.21 0.74 -7.69
C THR A 93 -7.85 0.79 -6.32
N ARG A 94 -8.29 1.96 -5.88
CA ARG A 94 -8.77 2.10 -4.52
C ARG A 94 -10.05 1.30 -4.27
N LEU A 95 -10.90 1.20 -5.26
CA LEU A 95 -12.13 0.45 -5.06
C LEU A 95 -11.90 -1.05 -5.02
N SER A 96 -10.76 -1.53 -5.51
CA SER A 96 -10.45 -2.95 -5.40
C SER A 96 -10.12 -3.37 -3.98
N PHE A 97 -9.86 -2.40 -3.09
CA PHE A 97 -9.62 -2.71 -1.67
C PHE A 97 -10.90 -2.80 -0.87
N ARG A 98 -12.02 -2.38 -1.44
CA ARG A 98 -13.28 -2.41 -0.72
C ARG A 98 -13.80 -3.83 -0.60
N GLU A 99 -14.49 -4.10 0.49
CA GLU A 99 -15.21 -5.36 0.64
C GLU A 99 -16.28 -5.34 -0.40
N THR A 100 -16.07 -6.03 -1.47
CA THR A 100 -16.98 -5.99 -2.57
C THR A 100 -18.23 -6.70 -2.22
N ASN A 101 -19.28 -6.02 -2.33
CA ASN A 101 -20.52 -6.64 -2.24
C ASN A 101 -20.76 -7.25 -3.56
N ILE A 102 -20.69 -8.50 -3.56
CA ILE A 102 -20.71 -9.21 -4.79
C ILE A 102 -21.93 -8.91 -5.59
N GLY A 103 -22.99 -8.63 -4.91
CA GLY A 103 -24.21 -8.32 -5.60
C GLY A 103 -24.08 -7.17 -6.51
N GLU A 104 -23.16 -6.30 -6.23
CA GLU A 104 -23.00 -5.15 -7.06
C GLU A 104 -22.45 -5.45 -8.39
N ILE A 105 -21.81 -6.56 -8.48
CA ILE A 105 -21.17 -6.85 -9.69
C ILE A 105 -22.06 -7.29 -10.73
N GLU A 106 -23.05 -7.76 -10.28
CA GLU A 106 -23.88 -8.22 -11.17
C GLU A 106 -24.54 -7.56 -11.81
#